data_2547d2f3da36c7393bc0eff475359a04
#
_entry.id   2547d2f3da36c7393bc0eff475359a04
#
_cell.length_a   1.000
_cell.length_b   1.000
_cell.length_c   1.000
_cell.angle_alpha   90.00
_cell.angle_beta   90.00
_cell.angle_gamma   90.00
#
_symmetry.space_group_name_H-M   'P 1'
#
loop_
_entity.id
_entity.type
_entity.pdbx_description
1 polymer ?
#
loop_
_entity_poly.entity_id
_entity_poly.type
_entity_poly.pdbx_seq_one_letter_code
_entity_poly.pdbx_strand_id
1 'polypeptide(L)'
;MNIFQILQKISLVPSYLWDKMWAPVWKRCMKHCGKGVYIRPMSSDFKGLWNLSVGDGTSIPKGSTIYCTDAPCTIGKKVLFGPKPTIISGDHRIDLLGKYIADVTVEEKFVDGVNVYDQPVVIEDDVWCGANVTILKGVTIGHGSVVAAGAVVTKSFPPYSIIGGIPAKLIKMRFTEEEIMEHERMLAVKCVK
;
A
#
# COMPACT_ATOMS: atom_id res chain seq x y z
N MET A 1 3.20 25.69 25.52
CA MET A 1 3.21 24.21 25.62
C MET A 1 3.45 23.86 27.07
N ASN A 2 2.58 23.09 27.70
CA ASN A 2 2.75 22.69 29.10
C ASN A 2 3.76 21.53 29.23
N ILE A 3 4.24 21.26 30.46
CA ILE A 3 5.25 20.25 30.76
C ILE A 3 4.84 18.86 30.28
N PHE A 4 3.55 18.52 30.38
CA PHE A 4 3.05 17.20 29.95
C PHE A 4 3.09 17.03 28.44
N GLN A 5 2.86 18.08 27.64
CA GLN A 5 3.02 18.04 26.19
C GLN A 5 4.49 17.87 25.78
N ILE A 6 5.42 18.44 26.57
CA ILE A 6 6.86 18.25 26.37
C ILE A 6 7.24 16.80 26.66
N LEU A 7 6.82 16.25 27.80
CA LEU A 7 7.09 14.87 28.18
C LEU A 7 6.49 13.87 27.18
N GLN A 8 5.27 14.12 26.69
CA GLN A 8 4.66 13.32 25.62
C GLN A 8 5.51 13.30 24.35
N LYS A 9 5.98 14.44 23.89
CA LYS A 9 6.88 14.51 22.71
C LYS A 9 8.18 13.76 22.94
N ILE A 10 8.79 13.92 24.12
CA ILE A 10 10.02 13.22 24.50
C ILE A 10 9.80 11.70 24.47
N SER A 11 8.68 11.19 24.97
CA SER A 11 8.39 9.75 24.98
C SER A 11 8.29 9.11 23.58
N LEU A 12 8.01 9.90 22.54
CA LEU A 12 7.94 9.44 21.15
C LEU A 12 9.30 9.42 20.44
N VAL A 13 10.28 10.14 20.97
CA VAL A 13 11.61 10.30 20.35
C VAL A 13 12.33 8.96 20.16
N PRO A 14 12.39 8.03 21.16
CA PRO A 14 13.12 6.79 20.99
C PRO A 14 12.61 5.95 19.81
N SER A 15 11.29 5.79 19.67
CA SER A 15 10.72 5.02 18.56
C SER A 15 10.95 5.68 17.21
N TYR A 16 10.89 7.02 17.16
CA TYR A 16 11.17 7.78 15.94
C TYR A 16 12.63 7.65 15.51
N LEU A 17 13.58 7.81 16.46
CA LEU A 17 15.00 7.69 16.17
C LEU A 17 15.35 6.27 15.72
N TRP A 18 14.75 5.24 16.34
CA TRP A 18 14.94 3.86 15.98
C TRP A 18 14.48 3.57 14.54
N ASP A 19 13.27 4.01 14.18
CA ASP A 19 12.80 3.94 12.80
C ASP A 19 13.72 4.68 11.81
N LYS A 20 14.16 5.89 12.16
CA LYS A 20 15.02 6.71 11.31
C LYS A 20 16.39 6.06 11.07
N MET A 21 16.95 5.41 12.08
CA MET A 21 18.23 4.71 11.98
C MET A 21 18.13 3.50 11.04
N TRP A 22 17.06 2.71 11.13
CA TRP A 22 16.89 1.50 10.36
C TRP A 22 16.26 1.70 8.98
N ALA A 23 15.53 2.79 8.76
CA ALA A 23 14.89 3.07 7.48
C ALA A 23 15.82 2.96 6.24
N PRO A 24 17.09 3.44 6.26
CA PRO A 24 17.99 3.27 5.11
C PRO A 24 18.32 1.82 4.78
N VAL A 25 18.42 0.96 5.80
CA VAL A 25 18.68 -0.48 5.62
C VAL A 25 17.46 -1.14 4.95
N TRP A 26 16.28 -0.91 5.48
CA TRP A 26 15.04 -1.47 4.96
C TRP A 26 14.74 -1.03 3.53
N LYS A 27 15.01 0.25 3.21
CA LYS A 27 14.87 0.80 1.84
C LYS A 27 15.79 0.10 0.83
N ARG A 28 17.00 -0.30 1.25
CA ARG A 28 17.93 -1.06 0.39
C ARG A 28 17.51 -2.52 0.17
N CYS A 29 16.68 -3.07 1.05
CA CYS A 29 16.10 -4.40 0.87
C CYS A 29 14.91 -4.42 -0.07
N MET A 30 14.34 -3.26 -0.42
CA MET A 30 13.23 -3.15 -1.37
C MET A 30 13.70 -3.41 -2.80
N LYS A 31 12.82 -3.95 -3.63
CA LYS A 31 13.05 -4.08 -5.08
C LYS A 31 13.34 -2.72 -5.73
N HIS A 32 12.59 -1.70 -5.33
CA HIS A 32 12.80 -0.31 -5.70
C HIS A 32 12.32 0.61 -4.57
N CYS A 33 13.10 1.66 -4.30
CA CYS A 33 12.71 2.71 -3.37
C CYS A 33 13.08 4.08 -3.94
N GLY A 34 12.08 4.87 -4.28
CA GLY A 34 12.21 6.21 -4.84
C GLY A 34 12.77 7.23 -3.87
N LYS A 35 13.02 8.44 -4.39
CA LYS A 35 13.52 9.57 -3.60
C LYS A 35 12.44 10.09 -2.65
N GLY A 36 12.84 10.51 -1.44
CA GLY A 36 11.92 11.13 -0.47
C GLY A 36 10.85 10.18 0.09
N VAL A 37 10.98 8.88 -0.10
CA VAL A 37 10.07 7.90 0.52
C VAL A 37 10.22 7.95 2.03
N TYR A 38 9.08 8.06 2.74
CA TYR A 38 9.03 7.99 4.19
C TYR A 38 8.49 6.63 4.63
N ILE A 39 9.22 5.94 5.53
CA ILE A 39 8.79 4.67 6.13
C ILE A 39 9.11 4.63 7.62
N ARG A 40 8.35 3.85 8.38
CA ARG A 40 8.52 3.58 9.80
C ARG A 40 8.71 2.06 10.04
N PRO A 41 9.86 1.47 9.64
CA PRO A 41 10.00 0.01 9.53
C PRO A 41 9.93 -0.71 10.88
N MET A 42 10.51 -0.14 11.93
CA MET A 42 10.57 -0.80 13.24
C MET A 42 9.25 -0.75 14.01
N SER A 43 8.32 0.08 13.55
CA SER A 43 6.96 0.20 14.09
C SER A 43 5.89 -0.31 13.12
N SER A 44 6.29 -1.12 12.14
CA SER A 44 5.45 -1.71 11.08
C SER A 44 5.83 -3.16 10.84
N ASP A 45 5.01 -3.93 10.13
CA ASP A 45 5.27 -5.32 9.79
C ASP A 45 5.36 -5.48 8.26
N PHE A 46 6.57 -5.72 7.75
CA PHE A 46 6.84 -5.90 6.33
C PHE A 46 7.45 -7.26 6.05
N LYS A 47 6.87 -7.99 5.08
CA LYS A 47 7.38 -9.27 4.57
C LYS A 47 7.53 -9.22 3.07
N GLY A 48 8.63 -9.77 2.53
CA GLY A 48 8.86 -9.81 1.08
C GLY A 48 9.34 -8.48 0.50
N LEU A 49 10.19 -7.72 1.19
CA LEU A 49 10.70 -6.43 0.72
C LEU A 49 11.33 -6.48 -0.67
N TRP A 50 11.92 -7.62 -1.06
CA TRP A 50 12.49 -7.84 -2.41
C TRP A 50 11.45 -7.79 -3.54
N ASN A 51 10.17 -7.87 -3.21
CA ASN A 51 9.03 -7.72 -4.12
C ASN A 51 8.32 -6.38 -3.98
N LEU A 52 8.74 -5.50 -3.04
CA LEU A 52 8.14 -4.20 -2.80
C LEU A 52 8.85 -3.10 -3.61
N SER A 53 8.07 -2.41 -4.44
CA SER A 53 8.50 -1.19 -5.14
C SER A 53 7.70 0.01 -4.64
N VAL A 54 8.39 1.11 -4.31
CA VAL A 54 7.77 2.34 -3.79
C VAL A 54 8.30 3.54 -4.56
N GLY A 55 7.40 4.34 -5.13
CA GLY A 55 7.72 5.55 -5.91
C GLY A 55 8.04 6.77 -5.05
N ASP A 56 8.54 7.82 -5.72
CA ASP A 56 9.04 9.04 -5.13
C ASP A 56 8.00 9.76 -4.24
N GLY A 57 8.44 10.23 -3.09
CA GLY A 57 7.65 11.06 -2.18
C GLY A 57 6.46 10.35 -1.53
N THR A 58 6.40 9.03 -1.60
CA THR A 58 5.35 8.23 -0.94
C THR A 58 5.62 8.10 0.55
N SER A 59 4.55 8.16 1.35
CA SER A 59 4.60 8.11 2.81
C SER A 59 3.87 6.89 3.34
N ILE A 60 4.61 5.96 3.96
CA ILE A 60 4.11 4.75 4.62
C ILE A 60 4.25 4.93 6.13
N PRO A 61 3.13 5.12 6.86
CA PRO A 61 3.15 5.47 8.29
C PRO A 61 3.50 4.27 9.18
N LYS A 62 3.66 4.53 10.46
CA LYS A 62 3.80 3.48 11.48
C LYS A 62 2.55 2.58 11.56
N GLY A 63 2.76 1.32 11.93
CA GLY A 63 1.68 0.33 12.05
C GLY A 63 1.19 -0.18 10.70
N SER A 64 1.94 0.05 9.62
CA SER A 64 1.65 -0.53 8.31
C SER A 64 1.95 -2.02 8.31
N THR A 65 1.10 -2.81 7.65
CA THR A 65 1.34 -4.22 7.35
C THR A 65 1.43 -4.38 5.83
N ILE A 66 2.58 -4.82 5.31
CA ILE A 66 2.76 -5.06 3.87
C ILE A 66 3.40 -6.43 3.69
N TYR A 67 2.62 -7.39 3.17
CA TYR A 67 3.06 -8.75 2.88
C TYR A 67 3.03 -8.99 1.38
N CYS A 68 4.23 -9.11 0.79
CA CYS A 68 4.42 -9.34 -0.65
C CYS A 68 5.52 -10.39 -0.90
N THR A 69 5.47 -11.51 -0.18
CA THR A 69 6.49 -12.56 -0.23
C THR A 69 6.52 -13.23 -1.60
N ASP A 70 5.37 -13.65 -2.11
CA ASP A 70 5.25 -14.50 -3.29
C ASP A 70 4.77 -13.75 -4.55
N ALA A 71 4.15 -12.58 -4.36
CA ALA A 71 3.73 -11.71 -5.47
C ALA A 71 4.11 -10.25 -5.20
N PRO A 72 4.46 -9.47 -6.24
CA PRO A 72 4.93 -8.10 -6.08
C PRO A 72 3.86 -7.15 -5.56
N CYS A 73 4.32 -6.14 -4.81
CA CYS A 73 3.53 -4.97 -4.46
C CYS A 73 4.22 -3.72 -5.05
N THR A 74 3.50 -2.97 -5.86
CA THR A 74 3.97 -1.71 -6.45
C THR A 74 3.13 -0.56 -5.91
N ILE A 75 3.79 0.39 -5.27
CA ILE A 75 3.20 1.62 -4.77
C ILE A 75 3.82 2.77 -5.55
N GLY A 76 3.01 3.57 -6.20
CA GLY A 76 3.41 4.68 -7.05
C GLY A 76 4.00 5.86 -6.29
N LYS A 77 4.10 7.00 -7.00
CA LYS A 77 4.64 8.26 -6.47
C LYS A 77 3.57 9.02 -5.72
N LYS A 78 3.99 9.79 -4.69
CA LYS A 78 3.09 10.70 -3.95
C LYS A 78 1.87 10.01 -3.32
N VAL A 79 1.95 8.71 -3.08
CA VAL A 79 0.90 7.97 -2.38
C VAL A 79 0.92 8.33 -0.90
N LEU A 80 -0.26 8.63 -0.36
CA LEU A 80 -0.46 8.95 1.04
C LEU A 80 -1.30 7.87 1.73
N PHE A 81 -0.77 7.30 2.79
CA PHE A 81 -1.51 6.39 3.64
C PHE A 81 -1.87 7.05 4.97
N GLY A 82 -3.14 6.92 5.36
CA GLY A 82 -3.57 7.11 6.72
C GLY A 82 -3.00 6.03 7.66
N PRO A 83 -3.25 6.10 8.97
CA PRO A 83 -2.72 5.14 9.94
C PRO A 83 -3.12 3.69 9.64
N LYS A 84 -2.18 2.75 9.84
CA LYS A 84 -2.37 1.29 9.81
C LYS A 84 -2.96 0.75 8.50
N PRO A 85 -2.37 1.04 7.33
CA PRO A 85 -2.76 0.35 6.11
C PRO A 85 -2.31 -1.11 6.17
N THR A 86 -3.09 -2.00 5.54
CA THR A 86 -2.78 -3.41 5.36
C THR A 86 -2.80 -3.74 3.88
N ILE A 87 -1.69 -4.26 3.33
CA ILE A 87 -1.55 -4.65 1.92
C ILE A 87 -1.05 -6.08 1.88
N ILE A 88 -1.79 -6.97 1.23
CA ILE A 88 -1.46 -8.41 1.16
C ILE A 88 -1.60 -8.87 -0.28
N SER A 89 -0.49 -9.30 -0.89
CA SER A 89 -0.46 -9.78 -2.28
C SER A 89 -0.59 -11.29 -2.41
N GLY A 90 -0.66 -12.02 -1.30
CA GLY A 90 -0.77 -13.48 -1.27
C GLY A 90 -1.98 -13.98 -0.52
N ASP A 91 -2.30 -15.27 -0.74
CA ASP A 91 -3.40 -15.96 -0.09
C ASP A 91 -3.06 -17.46 0.09
N HIS A 92 -3.88 -18.17 0.82
CA HIS A 92 -3.78 -19.62 0.96
C HIS A 92 -4.77 -20.31 0.03
N ARG A 93 -4.36 -21.43 -0.57
CA ARG A 93 -5.26 -22.31 -1.30
C ARG A 93 -6.16 -23.08 -0.31
N ILE A 94 -7.47 -23.06 -0.52
CA ILE A 94 -8.48 -23.57 0.41
C ILE A 94 -9.37 -24.66 -0.17
N ASP A 95 -9.15 -25.07 -1.41
CA ASP A 95 -10.03 -25.96 -2.19
C ASP A 95 -9.51 -27.39 -2.35
N LEU A 96 -8.40 -27.76 -1.68
CA LEU A 96 -7.86 -29.11 -1.72
C LEU A 96 -8.57 -30.01 -0.69
N LEU A 97 -9.31 -31.01 -1.21
CA LEU A 97 -9.98 -31.99 -0.35
C LEU A 97 -8.95 -32.89 0.34
N GLY A 98 -9.21 -33.23 1.61
CA GLY A 98 -8.39 -34.14 2.39
C GLY A 98 -7.06 -33.55 2.86
N LYS A 99 -6.86 -32.23 2.75
CA LYS A 99 -5.65 -31.53 3.17
C LYS A 99 -5.95 -30.33 4.07
N TYR A 100 -5.15 -30.14 5.10
CA TYR A 100 -5.22 -28.92 5.90
C TYR A 100 -4.68 -27.74 5.11
N ILE A 101 -5.27 -26.58 5.26
CA ILE A 101 -4.82 -25.32 4.58
C ILE A 101 -3.34 -25.04 4.90
N ALA A 102 -2.91 -25.33 6.13
CA ALA A 102 -1.53 -25.10 6.56
C ALA A 102 -0.49 -26.00 5.88
N ASP A 103 -0.92 -27.16 5.32
CA ASP A 103 -0.05 -28.12 4.67
C ASP A 103 0.03 -27.94 3.16
N VAL A 104 -0.65 -26.93 2.63
CA VAL A 104 -0.61 -26.60 1.19
C VAL A 104 0.74 -25.98 0.85
N THR A 105 1.45 -26.61 -0.11
CA THR A 105 2.75 -26.12 -0.57
C THR A 105 2.62 -24.99 -1.58
N VAL A 106 3.73 -24.31 -1.89
CA VAL A 106 3.75 -23.23 -2.88
C VAL A 106 3.42 -23.76 -4.29
N GLU A 107 3.92 -24.94 -4.62
CA GLU A 107 3.68 -25.59 -5.92
C GLU A 107 2.18 -25.90 -6.13
N GLU A 108 1.49 -26.26 -5.07
CA GLU A 108 0.06 -26.55 -5.12
C GLU A 108 -0.83 -25.30 -5.29
N LYS A 109 -0.28 -24.09 -5.14
CA LYS A 109 -0.98 -22.84 -5.47
C LYS A 109 -1.14 -22.62 -6.98
N PHE A 110 -0.44 -23.41 -7.80
CA PHE A 110 -0.56 -23.32 -9.25
C PHE A 110 -1.73 -24.16 -9.76
N VAL A 111 -2.61 -23.54 -10.54
CA VAL A 111 -3.69 -24.18 -11.28
C VAL A 111 -3.42 -23.94 -12.76
N ASP A 112 -3.29 -25.00 -13.54
CA ASP A 112 -2.92 -24.96 -14.96
C ASP A 112 -1.65 -24.11 -15.25
N GLY A 113 -0.67 -24.20 -14.34
CA GLY A 113 0.60 -23.48 -14.45
C GLY A 113 0.54 -22.01 -14.01
N VAL A 114 -0.60 -21.53 -13.53
CA VAL A 114 -0.79 -20.13 -13.07
C VAL A 114 -1.03 -20.11 -11.55
N ASN A 115 -0.26 -19.29 -10.82
CA ASN A 115 -0.54 -19.04 -9.41
C ASN A 115 -1.67 -18.00 -9.28
N VAL A 116 -2.86 -18.49 -8.91
CA VAL A 116 -4.06 -17.64 -8.73
C VAL A 116 -4.25 -17.15 -7.29
N TYR A 117 -3.42 -17.64 -6.38
CA TYR A 117 -3.51 -17.30 -4.94
C TYR A 117 -2.58 -16.16 -4.54
N ASP A 118 -1.46 -16.00 -5.24
CA ASP A 118 -0.52 -14.89 -5.03
C ASP A 118 -0.54 -13.99 -6.26
N GLN A 119 -1.14 -12.81 -6.14
CA GLN A 119 -1.33 -11.90 -7.27
C GLN A 119 -0.83 -10.49 -6.92
N PRO A 120 -0.22 -9.77 -7.89
CA PRO A 120 0.35 -8.46 -7.64
C PRO A 120 -0.70 -7.47 -7.15
N VAL A 121 -0.26 -6.58 -6.24
CA VAL A 121 -1.02 -5.39 -5.85
C VAL A 121 -0.35 -4.17 -6.47
N VAL A 122 -1.15 -3.32 -7.11
CA VAL A 122 -0.70 -2.07 -7.70
C VAL A 122 -1.50 -0.90 -7.13
N ILE A 123 -0.81 0.04 -6.53
CA ILE A 123 -1.36 1.34 -6.12
C ILE A 123 -0.65 2.37 -6.96
N GLU A 124 -1.36 3.02 -7.86
CA GLU A 124 -0.77 3.98 -8.78
C GLU A 124 -0.43 5.32 -8.11
N ASP A 125 0.04 6.30 -8.89
CA ASP A 125 0.48 7.60 -8.39
C ASP A 125 -0.68 8.42 -7.79
N ASP A 126 -0.40 9.32 -6.84
CA ASP A 126 -1.37 10.26 -6.23
C ASP A 126 -2.59 9.59 -5.57
N VAL A 127 -2.46 8.35 -5.09
CA VAL A 127 -3.54 7.68 -4.34
C VAL A 127 -3.50 8.08 -2.88
N TRP A 128 -4.67 8.39 -2.32
CA TRP A 128 -4.84 8.59 -0.88
C TRP A 128 -5.67 7.46 -0.27
N CYS A 129 -5.07 6.71 0.64
CA CYS A 129 -5.76 5.72 1.47
C CYS A 129 -6.02 6.29 2.86
N GLY A 130 -7.27 6.26 3.30
CA GLY A 130 -7.66 6.60 4.68
C GLY A 130 -7.08 5.63 5.71
N ALA A 131 -7.43 5.83 6.98
CA ALA A 131 -6.97 4.97 8.08
C ALA A 131 -7.56 3.55 7.98
N ASN A 132 -6.79 2.53 8.40
CA ASN A 132 -7.21 1.12 8.47
C ASN A 132 -7.75 0.56 7.13
N VAL A 133 -7.20 0.99 6.01
CA VAL A 133 -7.53 0.44 4.70
C VAL A 133 -6.84 -0.91 4.54
N THR A 134 -7.57 -1.90 4.02
CA THR A 134 -7.03 -3.21 3.64
C THR A 134 -7.12 -3.38 2.13
N ILE A 135 -6.00 -3.72 1.47
CA ILE A 135 -5.90 -3.95 0.02
C ILE A 135 -5.42 -5.38 -0.18
N LEU A 136 -6.21 -6.17 -0.89
CA LEU A 136 -5.94 -7.59 -1.10
C LEU A 136 -5.31 -7.85 -2.47
N LYS A 137 -4.83 -9.07 -2.65
CA LYS A 137 -4.18 -9.57 -3.87
C LYS A 137 -4.96 -9.26 -5.14
N GLY A 138 -4.25 -9.06 -6.24
CA GLY A 138 -4.80 -8.83 -7.57
C GLY A 138 -5.45 -7.46 -7.79
N VAL A 139 -5.36 -6.56 -6.80
CA VAL A 139 -5.98 -5.24 -6.86
C VAL A 139 -5.05 -4.23 -7.53
N THR A 140 -5.60 -3.47 -8.47
CA THR A 140 -5.03 -2.21 -8.97
C THR A 140 -5.93 -1.05 -8.55
N ILE A 141 -5.37 -0.07 -7.86
CA ILE A 141 -6.03 1.21 -7.56
C ILE A 141 -5.44 2.25 -8.49
N GLY A 142 -6.26 2.74 -9.43
CA GLY A 142 -5.86 3.72 -10.44
C GLY A 142 -5.44 5.07 -9.81
N HIS A 143 -4.57 5.78 -10.50
CA HIS A 143 -4.00 7.05 -10.03
C HIS A 143 -5.05 8.10 -9.65
N GLY A 144 -4.69 8.99 -8.76
CA GLY A 144 -5.57 10.06 -8.28
C GLY A 144 -6.77 9.59 -7.46
N SER A 145 -6.86 8.30 -7.13
CA SER A 145 -7.99 7.73 -6.39
C SER A 145 -7.92 7.97 -4.90
N VAL A 146 -9.07 7.86 -4.25
CA VAL A 146 -9.24 7.99 -2.79
C VAL A 146 -9.91 6.73 -2.25
N VAL A 147 -9.28 6.09 -1.28
CA VAL A 147 -9.83 4.94 -0.54
C VAL A 147 -10.27 5.41 0.84
N ALA A 148 -11.57 5.32 1.12
CA ALA A 148 -12.14 5.73 2.39
C ALA A 148 -11.61 4.89 3.57
N ALA A 149 -11.53 5.49 4.74
CA ALA A 149 -11.07 4.80 5.95
C ALA A 149 -11.89 3.53 6.24
N GLY A 150 -11.21 2.47 6.69
CA GLY A 150 -11.81 1.18 7.00
C GLY A 150 -12.26 0.35 5.79
N ALA A 151 -11.96 0.77 4.57
CA ALA A 151 -12.34 0.02 3.37
C ALA A 151 -11.52 -1.28 3.23
N VAL A 152 -12.16 -2.34 2.72
CA VAL A 152 -11.52 -3.59 2.30
C VAL A 152 -11.64 -3.71 0.78
N VAL A 153 -10.52 -3.46 0.10
CA VAL A 153 -10.45 -3.44 -1.38
C VAL A 153 -10.11 -4.83 -1.89
N THR A 154 -11.07 -5.44 -2.59
CA THR A 154 -10.99 -6.83 -3.09
C THR A 154 -11.00 -6.92 -4.62
N LYS A 155 -11.12 -5.79 -5.31
CA LYS A 155 -11.11 -5.68 -6.77
C LYS A 155 -10.52 -4.35 -7.21
N SER A 156 -10.10 -4.28 -8.47
CA SER A 156 -9.50 -3.08 -9.06
C SER A 156 -10.53 -1.97 -9.32
N PHE A 157 -10.04 -0.72 -9.31
CA PHE A 157 -10.82 0.47 -9.61
C PHE A 157 -10.05 1.39 -10.56
N PRO A 158 -10.76 2.06 -11.49
CA PRO A 158 -10.14 2.97 -12.45
C PRO A 158 -9.57 4.21 -11.77
N PRO A 159 -8.73 5.01 -12.48
CA PRO A 159 -8.22 6.28 -11.99
C PRO A 159 -9.32 7.23 -11.50
N TYR A 160 -8.97 8.11 -10.56
CA TYR A 160 -9.85 9.12 -9.98
C TYR A 160 -11.10 8.57 -9.29
N SER A 161 -11.09 7.31 -8.86
CA SER A 161 -12.19 6.71 -8.10
C SER A 161 -12.16 7.14 -6.62
N ILE A 162 -13.32 7.48 -6.07
CA ILE A 162 -13.53 7.52 -4.60
C ILE A 162 -14.27 6.26 -4.22
N ILE A 163 -13.59 5.39 -3.45
CA ILE A 163 -14.07 4.06 -3.09
C ILE A 163 -14.14 3.87 -1.58
N GLY A 164 -15.02 2.98 -1.11
CA GLY A 164 -15.14 2.68 0.30
C GLY A 164 -16.09 1.52 0.60
N GLY A 165 -16.09 1.07 1.85
CA GLY A 165 -16.93 -0.03 2.33
C GLY A 165 -16.22 -1.38 2.42
N ILE A 166 -16.94 -2.42 2.85
CA ILE A 166 -16.49 -3.81 3.03
C ILE A 166 -17.52 -4.74 2.38
N PRO A 167 -17.23 -5.34 1.21
CA PRO A 167 -16.14 -5.00 0.31
C PRO A 167 -16.27 -3.59 -0.29
N ALA A 168 -15.15 -2.99 -0.69
CA ALA A 168 -15.13 -1.64 -1.25
C ALA A 168 -15.92 -1.56 -2.58
N LYS A 169 -16.66 -0.47 -2.72
CA LYS A 169 -17.43 -0.13 -3.92
C LYS A 169 -17.09 1.29 -4.36
N LEU A 170 -17.30 1.59 -5.64
CA LEU A 170 -17.22 2.94 -6.15
C LEU A 170 -18.35 3.77 -5.51
N ILE A 171 -17.97 4.86 -4.86
CA ILE A 171 -18.90 5.84 -4.29
C ILE A 171 -19.22 6.90 -5.34
N LYS A 172 -18.16 7.47 -5.95
CA LYS A 172 -18.25 8.44 -7.05
C LYS A 172 -16.88 8.61 -7.71
N MET A 173 -16.82 9.30 -8.83
CA MET A 173 -15.59 9.82 -9.39
C MET A 173 -15.13 11.06 -8.60
N ARG A 174 -13.81 11.26 -8.48
CA ARG A 174 -13.20 12.43 -7.81
C ARG A 174 -13.46 13.72 -8.60
N PHE A 175 -13.45 13.62 -9.90
CA PHE A 175 -13.57 14.71 -10.85
C PHE A 175 -14.51 14.33 -12.01
N THR A 176 -15.06 15.29 -12.74
CA THR A 176 -15.68 15.08 -14.05
C THR A 176 -14.61 14.77 -15.10
N GLU A 177 -15.01 14.33 -16.29
CA GLU A 177 -14.07 14.05 -17.38
C GLU A 177 -13.30 15.31 -17.81
N GLU A 178 -13.98 16.46 -17.86
CA GLU A 178 -13.37 17.75 -18.18
C GLU A 178 -12.36 18.18 -17.10
N GLU A 179 -12.70 18.01 -15.82
CA GLU A 179 -11.81 18.31 -14.72
C GLU A 179 -10.59 17.38 -14.69
N ILE A 180 -10.74 16.10 -15.06
CA ILE A 180 -9.61 15.17 -15.21
C ILE A 180 -8.65 15.65 -16.29
N MET A 181 -9.17 16.01 -17.48
CA MET A 181 -8.34 16.51 -18.58
C MET A 181 -7.56 17.76 -18.18
N GLU A 182 -8.21 18.72 -17.51
CA GLU A 182 -7.56 19.95 -17.06
C GLU A 182 -6.53 19.67 -15.94
N HIS A 183 -6.85 18.78 -14.98
CA HIS A 183 -5.95 18.39 -13.92
C HIS A 183 -4.67 17.76 -14.47
N GLU A 184 -4.79 16.81 -15.39
CA GLU A 184 -3.66 16.17 -16.07
C GLU A 184 -2.79 17.18 -16.82
N ARG A 185 -3.44 18.11 -17.57
CA ARG A 185 -2.75 19.19 -18.25
C ARG A 185 -1.93 20.06 -17.29
N MET A 186 -2.53 20.42 -16.14
CA MET A 186 -1.85 21.22 -15.12
C MET A 186 -0.67 20.49 -14.47
N LEU A 187 -0.79 19.17 -14.25
CA LEU A 187 0.29 18.35 -13.70
C LEU A 187 1.46 18.24 -14.68
N ALA A 188 1.18 18.03 -15.97
CA ALA A 188 2.20 17.93 -17.02
C ALA A 188 3.06 19.20 -17.10
N VAL A 189 2.46 20.40 -16.99
CA VAL A 189 3.18 21.68 -16.99
C VAL A 189 4.11 21.81 -15.76
N LYS A 190 3.75 21.26 -14.61
CA LYS A 190 4.60 21.31 -13.39
C LYS A 190 5.79 20.37 -13.44
N CYS A 191 5.70 19.29 -14.23
CA CYS A 191 6.80 18.31 -14.38
C CYS A 191 7.92 18.81 -15.29
N VAL A 192 7.71 19.89 -16.06
CA VAL A 192 8.68 20.47 -17.01
C VAL A 192 9.56 21.58 -16.35
N LYS A 193 9.23 21.99 -15.13
CA LYS A 193 10.03 22.97 -14.34
C LYS A 193 10.84 22.24 -13.27
#